data_9e577cd8cf9afab3a0c0957ed94d2571
#
_entry.id   9e577cd8cf9afab3a0c0957ed94d2571
#
_cell.length_a   1.000
_cell.length_b   1.000
_cell.length_c   1.000
_cell.angle_alpha   90.00
_cell.angle_beta   90.00
_cell.angle_gamma   90.00
#
_symmetry.space_group_name_H-M   'P 1'
#
loop_
_entity.id
_entity.type
_entity.pdbx_description
1 polymer ?
#
loop_
_entity_poly.entity_id
_entity_poly.type
_entity_poly.pdbx_seq_one_letter_code
_entity_poly.pdbx_strand_id
1 'polypeptide(L)'
;MELKLSELKSWISSELLPLIKPQTVVLLDGEVGAGKTEIVKQVCELLSFTQAHSPTFSIFNTYVGTQKMKIHHVDLYRLKSAGDLDSTGFWDLFESDENLIFVEWAQLVSKDQWPWGWKQIQIEIKKTSADSRDIKLLLESYSQD
;
A
#
# COMPACT_ATOMS: atom_id res chain seq x y z
N MET A 1 -8.02 15.74 5.96
CA MET A 1 -9.19 15.44 6.82
C MET A 1 -8.73 14.79 8.10
N GLU A 2 -9.10 15.36 9.22
CA GLU A 2 -8.80 14.77 10.53
C GLU A 2 -9.90 13.78 10.92
N LEU A 3 -9.50 12.61 11.42
CA LEU A 3 -10.43 11.62 11.92
C LEU A 3 -9.86 10.88 13.13
N LYS A 4 -10.74 10.29 13.90
CA LYS A 4 -10.35 9.42 15.01
C LYS A 4 -10.00 8.03 14.50
N LEU A 5 -9.14 7.33 15.21
CA LEU A 5 -8.79 5.95 14.85
C LEU A 5 -10.02 5.05 14.75
N SER A 6 -11.03 5.30 15.59
CA SER A 6 -12.30 4.56 15.53
C SER A 6 -13.08 4.80 14.23
N GLU A 7 -12.76 5.86 13.49
CA GLU A 7 -13.41 6.21 12.24
C GLU A 7 -12.61 5.73 11.01
N LEU A 8 -11.42 5.17 11.22
CA LEU A 8 -10.54 4.77 10.12
C LEU A 8 -11.20 3.73 9.21
N LYS A 9 -11.87 2.75 9.77
CA LYS A 9 -12.53 1.70 9.00
C LYS A 9 -13.64 2.26 8.10
N SER A 10 -14.42 3.21 8.62
CA SER A 10 -15.45 3.90 7.83
C SER A 10 -14.84 4.71 6.69
N TRP A 11 -13.72 5.40 6.96
CA TRP A 11 -13.01 6.17 5.96
C TRP A 11 -12.49 5.25 4.84
N ILE A 12 -11.90 4.12 5.21
CA ILE A 12 -11.42 3.14 4.25
C ILE A 12 -12.57 2.65 3.37
N SER A 13 -13.70 2.29 3.98
CA SER A 13 -14.87 1.79 3.25
C SER A 13 -15.40 2.81 2.25
N SER A 14 -15.49 4.08 2.66
CA SER A 14 -16.12 5.11 1.83
C SER A 14 -15.17 5.74 0.82
N GLU A 15 -13.89 5.93 1.17
CA GLU A 15 -12.96 6.70 0.36
C GLU A 15 -11.93 5.85 -0.38
N LEU A 16 -11.47 4.78 0.23
CA LEU A 16 -10.39 3.97 -0.34
C LEU A 16 -10.90 2.76 -1.11
N LEU A 17 -11.80 1.97 -0.55
CA LEU A 17 -12.29 0.75 -1.20
C LEU A 17 -12.85 0.97 -2.60
N PRO A 18 -13.59 2.06 -2.89
CA PRO A 18 -14.06 2.31 -4.26
C PRO A 18 -12.94 2.47 -5.28
N LEU A 19 -11.73 2.78 -4.83
CA LEU A 19 -10.56 2.98 -5.70
C LEU A 19 -9.70 1.72 -5.81
N ILE A 20 -9.98 0.71 -5.01
CA ILE A 20 -9.17 -0.53 -4.98
C ILE A 20 -9.52 -1.36 -6.20
N LYS A 21 -8.51 -1.55 -7.05
CA LYS A 21 -8.61 -2.34 -8.29
C LYS A 21 -7.27 -3.04 -8.52
N PRO A 22 -7.26 -4.12 -9.32
CA PRO A 22 -5.99 -4.69 -9.76
C PRO A 22 -5.15 -3.67 -10.53
N GLN A 23 -3.86 -3.92 -10.62
CA GLN A 23 -2.89 -3.06 -11.32
C GLN A 23 -2.81 -1.66 -10.68
N THR A 24 -2.88 -1.63 -9.35
CA THR A 24 -2.81 -0.41 -8.57
C THR A 24 -1.72 -0.53 -7.52
N VAL A 25 -0.94 0.52 -7.35
CA VAL A 25 0.02 0.63 -6.24
C VAL A 25 -0.44 1.75 -5.32
N VAL A 26 -0.51 1.45 -4.02
CA VAL A 26 -0.88 2.41 -2.97
C VAL A 26 0.39 2.73 -2.18
N LEU A 27 0.80 3.99 -2.25
CA LEU A 27 1.97 4.48 -1.52
C LEU A 27 1.51 5.04 -0.18
N LEU A 28 1.99 4.43 0.89
CA LEU A 28 1.64 4.82 2.26
C LEU A 28 2.76 5.65 2.85
N ASP A 29 2.49 6.91 3.13
CA ASP A 29 3.46 7.86 3.68
C ASP A 29 3.03 8.31 5.07
N GLY A 30 3.96 8.24 6.00
CA GLY A 30 3.72 8.62 7.39
C GLY A 30 4.82 8.09 8.29
N GLU A 31 4.95 8.69 9.46
CA GLU A 31 5.94 8.25 10.45
C GLU A 31 5.55 6.90 11.05
N VAL A 32 6.52 6.26 11.71
CA VAL A 32 6.30 5.01 12.43
C VAL A 32 5.19 5.21 13.47
N GLY A 33 4.23 4.29 13.50
CA GLY A 33 3.10 4.36 14.43
C GLY A 33 1.94 5.22 13.95
N ALA A 34 2.02 5.81 12.74
CA ALA A 34 0.92 6.63 12.21
C ALA A 34 -0.31 5.81 11.83
N GLY A 35 -0.14 4.53 11.48
CA GLY A 35 -1.25 3.67 11.12
C GLY A 35 -1.21 3.11 9.71
N LYS A 36 -0.06 3.15 9.04
CA LYS A 36 0.10 2.66 7.66
C LYS A 36 -0.24 1.17 7.56
N THR A 37 0.35 0.36 8.43
CA THR A 37 0.10 -1.08 8.46
C THR A 37 -1.35 -1.38 8.79
N GLU A 38 -1.96 -0.59 9.67
CA GLU A 38 -3.36 -0.76 10.05
C GLU A 38 -4.30 -0.53 8.87
N ILE A 39 -3.98 0.41 7.98
CA ILE A 39 -4.76 0.62 6.75
C ILE A 39 -4.79 -0.67 5.92
N VAL A 40 -3.63 -1.30 5.71
CA VAL A 40 -3.55 -2.55 4.95
C VAL A 40 -4.37 -3.65 5.60
N LYS A 41 -4.25 -3.80 6.92
CA LYS A 41 -5.00 -4.82 7.67
C LYS A 41 -6.50 -4.62 7.51
N GLN A 42 -6.98 -3.40 7.63
CA GLN A 42 -8.41 -3.12 7.56
C GLN A 42 -8.95 -3.30 6.14
N VAL A 43 -8.18 -2.95 5.12
CA VAL A 43 -8.55 -3.24 3.73
C VAL A 43 -8.71 -4.74 3.54
N CYS A 44 -7.75 -5.53 4.01
CA CYS A 44 -7.82 -6.99 3.89
C CYS A 44 -9.01 -7.57 4.64
N GLU A 45 -9.30 -7.07 5.84
CA GLU A 45 -10.48 -7.51 6.61
C GLU A 45 -11.77 -7.19 5.88
N LEU A 46 -11.91 -5.97 5.37
CA LEU A 46 -13.11 -5.54 4.67
C LEU A 46 -13.36 -6.33 3.39
N LEU A 47 -12.30 -6.76 2.72
CA LEU A 47 -12.38 -7.55 1.48
C LEU A 47 -12.38 -9.07 1.73
N SER A 48 -12.28 -9.49 2.99
CA SER A 48 -12.19 -10.90 3.39
C SER A 48 -10.96 -11.61 2.80
N PHE A 49 -9.84 -10.89 2.79
CA PHE A 49 -8.55 -11.45 2.40
C PHE A 49 -7.81 -11.93 3.65
N THR A 50 -7.10 -13.05 3.51
CA THR A 50 -6.29 -13.62 4.58
C THR A 50 -4.85 -13.72 4.15
N GLN A 51 -3.94 -13.65 5.12
CA GLN A 51 -2.51 -13.71 4.85
C GLN A 51 -2.13 -15.10 4.32
N ALA A 52 -1.50 -15.11 3.16
CA ALA A 52 -0.92 -16.33 2.62
C ALA A 52 0.41 -16.63 3.32
N HIS A 53 0.79 -17.91 3.30
CA HIS A 53 2.09 -18.30 3.84
C HIS A 53 3.20 -17.66 3.01
N SER A 54 4.09 -16.91 3.68
CA SER A 54 5.22 -16.28 3.00
C SER A 54 6.55 -16.72 3.61
N PRO A 55 7.64 -16.73 2.82
CA PRO A 55 8.97 -17.03 3.35
C PRO A 55 9.39 -16.02 4.41
N THR A 56 10.15 -16.47 5.39
CA THR A 56 10.60 -15.67 6.52
C THR A 56 11.45 -14.46 6.11
N PHE A 57 12.08 -14.52 4.95
CA PHE A 57 13.01 -13.48 4.49
C PHE A 57 12.40 -12.49 3.48
N SER A 58 11.09 -12.59 3.25
CA SER A 58 10.43 -11.70 2.31
C SER A 58 10.25 -10.30 2.91
N ILE A 59 10.44 -9.26 2.10
CA ILE A 59 10.13 -7.88 2.49
C ILE A 59 8.65 -7.56 2.32
N PHE A 60 7.87 -8.50 1.82
CA PHE A 60 6.45 -8.29 1.62
C PHE A 60 5.63 -9.46 2.15
N ASN A 61 4.39 -9.15 2.50
CA ASN A 61 3.37 -10.13 2.87
C ASN A 61 2.31 -10.15 1.78
N THR A 62 1.76 -11.33 1.50
CA THR A 62 0.74 -11.52 0.48
C THR A 62 -0.56 -11.95 1.12
N TYR A 63 -1.66 -11.34 0.67
CA TYR A 63 -3.01 -11.65 1.15
C TYR A 63 -3.85 -12.12 -0.02
N VAL A 64 -4.63 -13.16 0.20
CA VAL A 64 -5.45 -13.79 -0.83
C VAL A 64 -6.90 -13.93 -0.35
N GLY A 65 -7.82 -13.89 -1.28
CA GLY A 65 -9.24 -14.11 -1.04
C GLY A 65 -9.82 -15.01 -2.11
N THR A 66 -11.11 -14.91 -2.35
CA THR A 66 -11.79 -15.70 -3.36
C THR A 66 -11.61 -15.13 -4.77
N GLN A 67 -11.11 -13.91 -4.87
CA GLN A 67 -10.85 -13.23 -6.14
C GLN A 67 -9.48 -13.59 -6.69
N LYS A 68 -9.26 -13.31 -7.98
CA LYS A 68 -7.94 -13.49 -8.60
C LYS A 68 -6.93 -12.47 -8.09
N MET A 69 -7.40 -11.27 -7.72
CA MET A 69 -6.53 -10.22 -7.21
C MET A 69 -5.82 -10.68 -5.95
N LYS A 70 -4.52 -10.40 -5.88
CA LYS A 70 -3.72 -10.60 -4.66
C LYS A 70 -3.31 -9.24 -4.13
N ILE A 71 -3.24 -9.12 -2.81
CA ILE A 71 -2.78 -7.91 -2.15
C ILE A 71 -1.39 -8.20 -1.58
N HIS A 72 -0.41 -7.36 -1.96
CA HIS A 72 0.94 -7.45 -1.43
C HIS A 72 1.23 -6.20 -0.61
N HIS A 73 1.74 -6.39 0.59
CA HIS A 73 2.15 -5.30 1.48
C HIS A 73 3.66 -5.32 1.59
N VAL A 74 4.30 -4.27 1.10
CA VAL A 74 5.75 -4.15 1.03
C VAL A 74 6.21 -3.04 1.97
N ASP A 75 7.22 -3.33 2.79
CA ASP A 75 7.85 -2.34 3.66
C ASP A 75 9.32 -2.19 3.28
N LEU A 76 9.67 -1.04 2.71
CA LEU A 76 11.02 -0.76 2.25
C LEU A 76 11.91 -0.11 3.31
N TYR A 77 11.42 0.02 4.54
CA TYR A 77 12.13 0.71 5.62
C TYR A 77 13.55 0.19 5.87
N ARG A 78 13.74 -1.13 5.75
CA ARG A 78 15.02 -1.77 6.02
C ARG A 78 16.02 -1.71 4.88
N LEU A 79 15.58 -1.32 3.69
CA LEU A 79 16.46 -1.23 2.54
C LEU A 79 17.24 0.08 2.59
N LYS A 80 18.53 0.01 2.26
CA LYS A 80 19.43 1.16 2.35
C LYS A 80 19.59 1.89 1.03
N SER A 81 19.35 1.21 -0.09
CA SER A 81 19.55 1.80 -1.41
C SER A 81 18.59 1.20 -2.43
N ALA A 82 18.41 1.91 -3.54
CA ALA A 82 17.61 1.42 -4.66
C ALA A 82 18.19 0.12 -5.25
N GLY A 83 19.51 -0.07 -5.17
CA GLY A 83 20.15 -1.30 -5.63
C GLY A 83 19.75 -2.52 -4.82
N ASP A 84 19.49 -2.35 -3.52
CA ASP A 84 19.00 -3.45 -2.68
C ASP A 84 17.62 -3.92 -3.09
N LEU A 85 16.85 -3.04 -3.71
CA LEU A 85 15.49 -3.32 -4.13
C LEU A 85 15.44 -4.41 -5.23
N ASP A 86 16.39 -4.37 -6.15
CA ASP A 86 16.41 -5.27 -7.30
C ASP A 86 16.56 -6.74 -6.91
N SER A 87 17.18 -7.02 -5.77
CA SER A 87 17.43 -8.39 -5.31
C SER A 87 16.29 -8.98 -4.47
N THR A 88 15.23 -8.20 -4.20
CA THR A 88 14.17 -8.60 -3.26
C THR A 88 12.96 -9.24 -3.91
N GLY A 89 12.82 -9.17 -5.24
CA GLY A 89 11.62 -9.59 -5.94
C GLY A 89 10.53 -8.53 -5.98
N PHE A 90 10.81 -7.31 -5.51
CA PHE A 90 9.83 -6.23 -5.50
C PHE A 90 9.25 -5.96 -6.87
N TRP A 91 10.11 -5.83 -7.89
CA TRP A 91 9.66 -5.49 -9.24
C TRP A 91 8.86 -6.63 -9.89
N ASP A 92 9.07 -7.86 -9.46
CA ASP A 92 8.30 -9.02 -9.96
C ASP A 92 6.83 -8.91 -9.62
N LEU A 93 6.50 -8.22 -8.53
CA LEU A 93 5.09 -8.00 -8.14
C LEU A 93 4.32 -7.20 -9.18
N PHE A 94 5.02 -6.40 -9.98
CA PHE A 94 4.39 -5.55 -11.00
C PHE A 94 4.22 -6.27 -12.34
N GLU A 95 4.70 -7.51 -12.45
CA GLU A 95 4.55 -8.29 -13.67
C GLU A 95 3.13 -8.86 -13.83
N SER A 96 2.38 -8.96 -12.73
CA SER A 96 0.99 -9.42 -12.78
C SER A 96 0.05 -8.23 -12.62
N ASP A 97 -0.80 -8.01 -13.62
CA ASP A 97 -1.82 -6.96 -13.60
C ASP A 97 -3.00 -7.29 -12.66
N GLU A 98 -2.98 -8.46 -12.03
CA GLU A 98 -3.97 -8.85 -11.03
C GLU A 98 -3.61 -8.38 -9.62
N ASN A 99 -2.41 -7.84 -9.41
CA ASN A 99 -1.92 -7.46 -8.11
C ASN A 99 -2.35 -6.06 -7.70
N LEU A 100 -2.64 -5.92 -6.40
CA LEU A 100 -2.73 -4.65 -5.69
C LEU A 100 -1.56 -4.60 -4.71
N ILE A 101 -0.78 -3.52 -4.76
CA ILE A 101 0.45 -3.43 -3.99
C ILE A 101 0.39 -2.22 -3.08
N PHE A 102 0.55 -2.44 -1.77
CA PHE A 102 0.74 -1.38 -0.78
C PHE A 102 2.22 -1.27 -0.47
N VAL A 103 2.78 -0.07 -0.55
CA VAL A 103 4.20 0.17 -0.30
C VAL A 103 4.38 1.21 0.79
N GLU A 104 5.10 0.85 1.86
CA GLU A 104 5.54 1.77 2.90
C GLU A 104 7.00 2.16 2.62
N TRP A 105 7.34 3.40 2.97
CA TRP A 105 8.69 3.95 2.75
C TRP A 105 9.07 3.96 1.27
N ALA A 106 8.14 4.43 0.42
CA ALA A 106 8.29 4.42 -1.02
C ALA A 106 9.30 5.45 -1.55
N GLN A 107 9.86 6.30 -0.70
CA GLN A 107 10.84 7.32 -1.06
C GLN A 107 12.09 6.74 -1.70
N LEU A 108 12.36 5.46 -1.43
CA LEU A 108 13.50 4.74 -2.01
C LEU A 108 13.35 4.58 -3.52
N VAL A 109 12.12 4.60 -4.02
CA VAL A 109 11.82 4.43 -5.44
C VAL A 109 11.62 5.81 -6.06
N SER A 110 12.38 6.13 -7.12
CA SER A 110 12.18 7.39 -7.83
C SER A 110 10.87 7.36 -8.62
N LYS A 111 10.27 8.53 -8.82
CA LYS A 111 8.96 8.65 -9.47
C LYS A 111 8.92 8.04 -10.86
N ASP A 112 10.02 8.10 -11.60
CA ASP A 112 10.12 7.57 -12.95
C ASP A 112 10.34 6.05 -13.01
N GLN A 113 10.59 5.41 -11.87
CA GLN A 113 10.80 3.96 -11.81
C GLN A 113 9.51 3.16 -11.69
N TRP A 114 8.40 3.80 -11.31
CA TRP A 114 7.12 3.09 -11.19
C TRP A 114 6.68 2.58 -12.57
N PRO A 115 6.27 1.31 -12.67
CA PRO A 115 5.91 0.73 -13.96
C PRO A 115 4.76 1.46 -14.65
N TRP A 116 4.92 1.65 -15.94
CA TRP A 116 3.89 2.27 -16.77
C TRP A 116 2.60 1.46 -16.76
N GLY A 117 1.48 2.15 -16.78
CA GLY A 117 0.15 1.51 -16.79
C GLY A 117 -0.39 1.23 -15.40
N TRP A 118 0.41 1.38 -14.35
CA TRP A 118 -0.05 1.19 -12.98
C TRP A 118 -0.66 2.45 -12.42
N LYS A 119 -1.87 2.31 -11.88
CA LYS A 119 -2.52 3.40 -11.17
C LYS A 119 -1.84 3.62 -9.83
N GLN A 120 -1.63 4.87 -9.47
CA GLN A 120 -1.02 5.21 -8.18
C GLN A 120 -2.01 5.94 -7.29
N ILE A 121 -2.08 5.50 -6.05
CA ILE A 121 -2.82 6.16 -4.98
C ILE A 121 -1.81 6.48 -3.90
N GLN A 122 -1.74 7.74 -3.47
CA GLN A 122 -0.88 8.12 -2.36
C GLN A 122 -1.74 8.46 -1.15
N ILE A 123 -1.40 7.86 0.00
CA ILE A 123 -2.06 8.15 1.26
C ILE A 123 -1.02 8.70 2.22
N GLU A 124 -1.22 9.95 2.65
CA GLU A 124 -0.42 10.56 3.69
C GLU A 124 -1.19 10.47 5.00
N ILE A 125 -0.57 9.90 6.02
CA ILE A 125 -1.20 9.77 7.33
C ILE A 125 -0.29 10.38 8.39
N LYS A 126 -0.84 11.29 9.18
CA LYS A 126 -0.12 12.03 10.20
C LYS A 126 -0.82 11.89 11.55
N LYS A 127 -0.06 11.53 12.56
CA LYS A 127 -0.59 11.44 13.91
C LYS A 127 -0.80 12.84 14.48
N THR A 128 -2.02 13.18 14.85
CA THR A 128 -2.37 14.47 15.44
C THR A 128 -2.54 14.35 16.96
N SER A 129 -2.93 13.18 17.44
CA SER A 129 -2.96 12.84 18.86
C SER A 129 -2.89 11.32 19.01
N ALA A 130 -2.94 10.81 20.23
CA ALA A 130 -2.89 9.37 20.47
C ALA A 130 -3.98 8.61 19.70
N ASP A 131 -5.16 9.22 19.54
CA ASP A 131 -6.32 8.58 18.93
C ASP A 131 -6.86 9.32 17.69
N SER A 132 -6.14 10.30 17.16
CA SER A 132 -6.55 11.07 15.98
C SER A 132 -5.46 11.07 14.91
N ARG A 133 -5.91 11.14 13.66
CA ARG A 133 -5.03 11.17 12.49
C ARG A 133 -5.50 12.20 11.48
N ASP A 134 -4.57 12.82 10.79
CA ASP A 134 -4.87 13.60 9.60
C ASP A 134 -4.53 12.75 8.39
N ILE A 135 -5.50 12.51 7.51
CA ILE A 135 -5.34 11.64 6.35
C ILE A 135 -5.64 12.42 5.08
N LYS A 136 -4.75 12.25 4.11
CA LYS A 136 -4.89 12.86 2.79
C LYS A 136 -4.69 11.79 1.73
N LEU A 137 -5.63 11.69 0.79
CA LEU A 137 -5.57 10.75 -0.31
C LEU A 137 -5.38 11.52 -1.62
N LEU A 138 -4.37 11.14 -2.37
CA LEU A 138 -4.02 11.75 -3.66
C LEU A 138 -4.03 10.69 -4.73
N LEU A 139 -4.64 11.00 -5.86
CA LEU A 139 -4.65 10.13 -7.03
C LEU A 139 -3.62 10.64 -8.03
N GLU A 140 -2.68 9.78 -8.37
CA GLU A 140 -1.73 10.05 -9.44
C GLU A 140 -1.90 8.97 -10.50
N SER A 141 -2.11 9.38 -11.73
CA SER A 141 -2.09 8.45 -12.85
C SER A 141 -0.84 8.71 -13.67
N TYR A 142 -0.07 7.67 -13.93
CA TYR A 142 0.94 7.73 -14.96
C TYR A 142 0.23 7.65 -16.29
N SER A 143 -0.23 8.77 -16.78
CA SER A 143 -0.59 8.85 -18.16
C SER A 143 0.63 9.36 -18.92
N GLN A 144 1.04 8.62 -19.90
CA GLN A 144 1.98 9.15 -20.85
C GLN A 144 1.20 9.90 -21.91
N ASP A 145 1.25 11.16 -21.75
CA ASP A 145 0.88 12.01 -22.87
C ASP A 145 2.13 12.39 -23.65
#